data_ead05074e851f761304639671c460156
#
_entry.id   ead05074e851f761304639671c460156
#
_cell.length_a   1.000
_cell.length_b   1.000
_cell.length_c   1.000
_cell.angle_alpha   90.00
_cell.angle_beta   90.00
_cell.angle_gamma   90.00
#
_symmetry.space_group_name_H-M   'P 1'
#
loop_
_entity.id
_entity.type
_entity.pdbx_description
1 polymer ?
#
loop_
_entity_poly.entity_id
_entity_poly.type
_entity_poly.pdbx_seq_one_letter_code
_entity_poly.pdbx_strand_id
1 'polypeptide(L)'
;MSSNNGIWYSFFDRGNFKGSEPYFYNPADFEWTKHLEANWLDIREELDQLIRGGDQNMQAYFDKAMVDVAQTWKTIPFFWWGIKFNKYCSQTPKTTALLESVPGMLSASFNMLDGNSVIKPHNGDTN
;
A
#
# COMPACT_ATOMS: atom_id res chain seq x y z
N MET A 1 7.03 -32.06 5.76
CA MET A 1 6.20 -30.94 6.25
C MET A 1 6.85 -29.65 5.83
N SER A 2 6.37 -29.03 4.79
CA SER A 2 6.79 -27.67 4.51
C SER A 2 6.18 -26.79 5.59
N SER A 3 6.98 -26.30 6.47
CA SER A 3 6.56 -25.22 7.34
C SER A 3 6.29 -24.02 6.44
N ASN A 4 5.04 -23.66 6.26
CA ASN A 4 4.62 -22.43 5.60
C ASN A 4 5.03 -21.18 6.38
N ASN A 5 5.99 -21.28 7.24
CA ASN A 5 6.47 -20.20 8.11
C ASN A 5 7.10 -19.04 7.37
N GLY A 6 7.32 -19.17 6.05
CA GLY A 6 7.87 -18.09 5.24
C GLY A 6 6.83 -17.24 4.52
N ILE A 7 5.55 -17.61 4.53
CA ILE A 7 4.52 -16.90 3.77
C ILE A 7 3.92 -15.75 4.57
N TRP A 8 3.85 -15.90 5.88
CA TRP A 8 3.29 -14.91 6.78
C TRP A 8 4.36 -14.29 7.65
N TYR A 9 4.37 -12.97 7.74
CA TYR A 9 5.30 -12.21 8.53
C TYR A 9 4.60 -11.02 9.19
N SER A 10 4.89 -10.78 10.46
CA SER A 10 4.42 -9.62 11.18
C SER A 10 5.56 -8.97 11.97
N PHE A 11 5.62 -7.64 11.96
CA PHE A 11 6.53 -6.90 12.83
C PHE A 11 6.12 -6.96 14.30
N PHE A 12 4.82 -7.08 14.57
CA PHE A 12 4.27 -7.07 15.92
C PHE A 12 4.17 -8.45 16.54
N ASP A 13 3.90 -9.47 15.72
CA ASP A 13 3.65 -10.84 16.19
C ASP A 13 4.35 -11.86 15.30
N ARG A 14 5.68 -11.81 15.30
CA ARG A 14 6.52 -12.64 14.44
C ARG A 14 6.29 -14.12 14.68
N GLY A 15 5.88 -14.81 13.64
CA GLY A 15 5.76 -16.27 13.64
C GLY A 15 4.59 -16.84 14.43
N ASN A 16 3.67 -16.02 14.90
CA ASN A 16 2.54 -16.45 15.74
C ASN A 16 1.21 -16.52 15.00
N PHE A 17 1.19 -16.42 13.69
CA PHE A 17 -0.04 -16.61 12.93
C PHE A 17 -0.61 -18.02 13.20
N LYS A 18 -1.79 -18.06 13.79
CA LYS A 18 -2.47 -19.31 14.21
C LYS A 18 -3.75 -19.58 13.44
N GLY A 19 -4.14 -18.66 12.54
CA GLY A 19 -5.33 -18.80 11.75
C GLY A 19 -5.07 -19.46 10.39
N SER A 20 -6.13 -19.57 9.62
CA SER A 20 -6.09 -19.87 8.19
C SER A 20 -6.61 -18.66 7.44
N GLU A 21 -5.79 -18.12 6.55
CA GLU A 21 -6.19 -17.00 5.71
C GLU A 21 -6.67 -17.53 4.35
N PRO A 22 -7.77 -17.00 3.81
CA PRO A 22 -8.17 -17.31 2.44
C PRO A 22 -7.18 -16.68 1.46
N TYR A 23 -7.03 -17.27 0.28
CA TYR A 23 -6.22 -16.65 -0.80
C TYR A 23 -6.84 -15.35 -1.32
N PHE A 24 -8.16 -15.22 -1.24
CA PHE A 24 -8.92 -14.04 -1.68
C PHE A 24 -9.99 -13.71 -0.65
N TYR A 25 -10.16 -12.43 -0.39
CA TYR A 25 -11.25 -11.91 0.43
C TYR A 25 -12.37 -11.38 -0.45
N ASN A 26 -13.62 -11.54 -0.01
CA ASN A 26 -14.75 -10.87 -0.64
C ASN A 26 -14.82 -9.42 -0.12
N PRO A 27 -14.68 -8.40 -0.98
CA PRO A 27 -14.78 -7.00 -0.54
C PRO A 27 -16.11 -6.68 0.15
N ALA A 28 -17.19 -7.38 -0.18
CA ALA A 28 -18.50 -7.17 0.43
C ALA A 28 -18.54 -7.47 1.94
N ASP A 29 -17.58 -8.26 2.43
CA ASP A 29 -17.45 -8.60 3.85
C ASP A 29 -16.82 -7.46 4.69
N PHE A 30 -16.33 -6.42 4.01
CA PHE A 30 -15.64 -5.29 4.64
C PHE A 30 -16.34 -3.97 4.30
N GLU A 31 -17.02 -3.38 5.27
CA GLU A 31 -17.81 -2.16 5.04
C GLU A 31 -16.96 -0.97 4.57
N TRP A 32 -15.70 -0.88 5.02
CA TRP A 32 -14.80 0.19 4.63
C TRP A 32 -14.46 0.20 3.14
N THR A 33 -14.53 -0.95 2.45
CA THR A 33 -14.27 -1.02 0.99
C THR A 33 -15.30 -0.24 0.22
N LYS A 34 -16.57 -0.32 0.62
CA LYS A 34 -17.67 0.41 -0.03
C LYS A 34 -17.46 1.93 0.07
N HIS A 35 -16.94 2.39 1.21
CA HIS A 35 -16.67 3.80 1.41
C HIS A 35 -15.54 4.28 0.49
N LEU A 36 -14.46 3.51 0.34
CA LEU A 36 -13.39 3.82 -0.60
C LEU A 36 -13.88 3.79 -2.05
N GLU A 37 -14.63 2.77 -2.42
CA GLU A 37 -15.20 2.62 -3.77
C GLU A 37 -16.14 3.77 -4.13
N ALA A 38 -16.96 4.23 -3.21
CA ALA A 38 -17.87 5.36 -3.43
C ALA A 38 -17.14 6.69 -3.64
N ASN A 39 -15.91 6.82 -3.15
CA ASN A 39 -15.12 8.05 -3.18
C ASN A 39 -13.82 7.95 -4.01
N TRP A 40 -13.69 6.94 -4.85
CA TRP A 40 -12.46 6.70 -5.62
C TRP A 40 -12.10 7.85 -6.57
N LEU A 41 -13.10 8.61 -7.04
CA LEU A 41 -12.86 9.77 -7.92
C LEU A 41 -12.11 10.88 -7.19
N ASP A 42 -12.40 11.13 -5.91
CA ASP A 42 -11.65 12.08 -5.09
C ASP A 42 -10.19 11.65 -4.94
N ILE A 43 -9.97 10.35 -4.70
CA ILE A 43 -8.62 9.78 -4.62
C ILE A 43 -7.88 9.96 -5.95
N ARG A 44 -8.55 9.70 -7.06
CA ARG A 44 -7.98 9.83 -8.41
C ARG A 44 -7.61 11.27 -8.72
N GLU A 45 -8.49 12.22 -8.39
CA GLU A 45 -8.23 13.64 -8.63
C GLU A 45 -6.99 14.12 -7.88
N GLU A 46 -6.87 13.77 -6.59
CA GLU A 46 -5.71 14.13 -5.79
C GLU A 46 -4.43 13.44 -6.27
N LEU A 47 -4.51 12.18 -6.72
CA LEU A 47 -3.38 11.50 -7.35
C LEU A 47 -2.92 12.24 -8.61
N ASP A 48 -3.85 12.62 -9.48
CA ASP A 48 -3.54 13.33 -10.72
C ASP A 48 -2.87 14.69 -10.44
N GLN A 49 -3.26 15.38 -9.37
CA GLN A 49 -2.61 16.61 -8.92
C GLN A 49 -1.17 16.35 -8.45
N LEU A 50 -0.94 15.29 -7.68
CA LEU A 50 0.41 14.93 -7.24
C LEU A 50 1.33 14.58 -8.42
N ILE A 51 0.81 13.84 -9.41
CA ILE A 51 1.57 13.48 -10.62
C ILE A 51 1.92 14.72 -11.42
N ARG A 52 1.00 15.66 -11.57
CA ARG A 52 1.26 16.95 -12.28
C ARG A 52 2.32 17.79 -11.57
N GLY A 53 2.50 17.63 -10.28
CA GLY A 53 3.57 18.26 -9.50
C GLY A 53 4.97 17.74 -9.81
N GLY A 54 5.08 16.70 -10.63
CA GLY A 54 6.34 16.13 -11.12
C GLY A 54 6.94 15.03 -10.25
N ASP A 55 8.06 14.50 -10.71
CA ASP A 55 8.75 13.36 -10.08
C ASP A 55 9.24 13.61 -8.64
N GLN A 56 9.30 14.87 -8.24
CA GLN A 56 9.68 15.24 -6.88
C GLN A 56 8.75 14.68 -5.80
N ASN A 57 7.53 14.30 -6.16
CA ASN A 57 6.58 13.66 -5.26
C ASN A 57 6.72 12.15 -5.20
N MET A 58 7.50 11.56 -6.09
CA MET A 58 7.66 10.12 -6.20
C MET A 58 9.03 9.68 -5.66
N GLN A 59 9.01 8.60 -4.92
CA GLN A 59 10.23 7.97 -4.40
C GLN A 59 10.39 6.59 -5.02
N ALA A 60 11.63 6.18 -5.29
CA ALA A 60 11.89 4.80 -5.63
C ALA A 60 11.43 3.89 -4.49
N TYR A 61 10.84 2.75 -4.83
CA TYR A 61 10.45 1.76 -3.83
C TYR A 61 11.67 1.32 -3.03
N PHE A 62 11.52 1.19 -1.73
CA PHE A 62 12.65 1.00 -0.81
C PHE A 62 13.38 -0.33 -1.01
N ASP A 63 12.68 -1.38 -1.37
CA ASP A 63 13.28 -2.70 -1.61
C ASP A 63 13.59 -2.89 -3.10
N LYS A 64 14.82 -2.57 -3.45
CA LYS A 64 15.31 -2.68 -4.83
C LYS A 64 15.41 -4.13 -5.33
N ALA A 65 15.41 -5.10 -4.42
CA ALA A 65 15.48 -6.51 -4.79
C ALA A 65 14.16 -7.04 -5.37
N MET A 66 13.05 -6.34 -5.13
CA MET A 66 11.72 -6.74 -5.61
C MET A 66 11.48 -6.43 -7.09
N VAL A 67 12.31 -5.59 -7.72
CA VAL A 67 12.15 -5.21 -9.13
C VAL A 67 13.31 -5.70 -9.97
N ASP A 68 13.06 -5.91 -11.26
CA ASP A 68 14.07 -6.31 -12.22
C ASP A 68 15.00 -5.17 -12.61
N VAL A 69 14.48 -3.95 -12.70
CA VAL A 69 15.25 -2.74 -12.99
C VAL A 69 15.01 -1.70 -11.88
N ALA A 70 16.09 -1.16 -11.35
CA ALA A 70 16.02 -0.15 -10.30
C ALA A 70 15.22 1.09 -10.75
N GLN A 71 14.43 1.65 -9.83
CA GLN A 71 13.61 2.86 -10.03
C GLN A 71 12.38 2.72 -10.94
N THR A 72 12.07 1.52 -11.43
CA THR A 72 10.85 1.29 -12.21
C THR A 72 9.60 1.14 -11.35
N TRP A 73 9.78 0.92 -10.07
CA TRP A 73 8.72 0.97 -9.07
C TRP A 73 8.87 2.23 -8.21
N LYS A 74 7.89 3.11 -8.27
CA LYS A 74 7.86 4.38 -7.53
C LYS A 74 6.69 4.39 -6.58
N THR A 75 6.83 5.10 -5.48
CA THR A 75 5.79 5.19 -4.45
C THR A 75 5.62 6.61 -3.94
N ILE A 76 4.39 6.94 -3.56
CA ILE A 76 4.05 8.13 -2.79
C ILE A 76 3.45 7.64 -1.48
N PRO A 77 4.22 7.62 -0.38
CA PRO A 77 3.75 7.08 0.89
C PRO A 77 2.86 8.08 1.63
N PHE A 78 1.75 7.63 2.19
CA PHE A 78 0.90 8.39 3.11
C PHE A 78 1.11 7.95 4.55
N PHE A 79 1.10 6.65 4.77
CA PHE A 79 1.34 6.04 6.07
C PHE A 79 2.26 4.83 5.90
N TRP A 80 3.16 4.66 6.85
CA TRP A 80 3.99 3.48 6.92
C TRP A 80 4.17 3.03 8.37
N TRP A 81 3.56 1.91 8.70
CA TRP A 81 3.58 1.34 10.05
C TRP A 81 3.23 2.36 11.14
N GLY A 82 2.15 3.13 10.91
CA GLY A 82 1.66 4.15 11.82
C GLY A 82 2.36 5.52 11.71
N ILE A 83 3.39 5.64 10.89
CA ILE A 83 4.06 6.93 10.62
C ILE A 83 3.32 7.65 9.49
N LYS A 84 2.82 8.85 9.77
CA LYS A 84 2.13 9.70 8.79
C LYS A 84 3.14 10.60 8.06
N PHE A 85 3.08 10.58 6.73
CA PHE A 85 3.91 11.43 5.86
C PHE A 85 3.17 12.74 5.56
N ASN A 86 3.31 13.72 6.43
CA ASN A 86 2.58 14.99 6.34
C ASN A 86 2.81 15.73 5.02
N LYS A 87 3.98 15.58 4.40
CA LYS A 87 4.29 16.19 3.10
C LYS A 87 3.25 15.81 2.03
N TYR A 88 2.83 14.56 2.00
CA TYR A 88 1.86 14.05 1.01
C TYR A 88 0.43 14.16 1.51
N CYS A 89 0.20 13.83 2.77
CA CYS A 89 -1.13 13.90 3.36
C CYS A 89 -1.74 15.32 3.32
N SER A 90 -0.92 16.36 3.50
CA SER A 90 -1.40 17.74 3.41
C SER A 90 -1.82 18.16 1.99
N GLN A 91 -1.28 17.52 0.96
CA GLN A 91 -1.62 17.77 -0.43
C GLN A 91 -2.82 16.94 -0.91
N THR A 92 -3.23 15.94 -0.12
CA THR A 92 -4.30 14.99 -0.46
C THR A 92 -5.26 14.83 0.71
N PRO A 93 -5.96 15.91 1.11
CA PRO A 93 -6.79 15.87 2.32
C PRO A 93 -7.96 14.88 2.24
N LYS A 94 -8.58 14.72 1.06
CA LYS A 94 -9.70 13.79 0.88
C LYS A 94 -9.21 12.34 0.95
N THR A 95 -8.13 12.01 0.22
CA THR A 95 -7.50 10.68 0.26
C THR A 95 -7.05 10.35 1.69
N THR A 96 -6.41 11.29 2.37
CA THR A 96 -5.95 11.11 3.74
C THR A 96 -7.11 10.81 4.69
N ALA A 97 -8.21 11.55 4.61
CA ALA A 97 -9.40 11.31 5.44
C ALA A 97 -10.02 9.93 5.18
N LEU A 98 -10.08 9.50 3.92
CA LEU A 98 -10.54 8.17 3.54
C LEU A 98 -9.65 7.07 4.12
N LEU A 99 -8.34 7.23 4.03
CA LEU A 99 -7.37 6.27 4.58
C LEU A 99 -7.47 6.18 6.11
N GLU A 100 -7.61 7.30 6.79
CA GLU A 100 -7.79 7.35 8.25
C GLU A 100 -9.09 6.68 8.72
N SER A 101 -10.07 6.53 7.83
CA SER A 101 -11.33 5.82 8.12
C SER A 101 -11.22 4.29 8.01
N VAL A 102 -10.14 3.77 7.44
CA VAL A 102 -9.93 2.32 7.29
C VAL A 102 -9.53 1.71 8.63
N PRO A 103 -10.33 0.77 9.19
CA PRO A 103 -10.00 0.15 10.46
C PRO A 103 -8.67 -0.61 10.40
N GLY A 104 -7.81 -0.40 11.39
CA GLY A 104 -6.54 -1.11 11.49
C GLY A 104 -5.52 -0.80 10.39
N MET A 105 -5.71 0.28 9.64
CA MET A 105 -4.79 0.68 8.59
C MET A 105 -3.41 1.02 9.17
N LEU A 106 -2.37 0.39 8.64
CA LEU A 106 -0.98 0.59 9.05
C LEU A 106 -0.15 1.29 7.99
N SER A 107 -0.35 0.90 6.73
CA SER A 107 0.41 1.43 5.61
C SER A 107 -0.51 1.70 4.43
N ALA A 108 -0.28 2.82 3.77
CA ALA A 108 -0.98 3.20 2.56
C ALA A 108 -0.05 4.03 1.67
N SER A 109 -0.08 3.76 0.38
CA SER A 109 0.70 4.48 -0.61
C SER A 109 0.04 4.40 -1.98
N PHE A 110 0.33 5.38 -2.83
CA PHE A 110 0.22 5.16 -4.26
C PHE A 110 1.47 4.48 -4.76
N ASN A 111 1.30 3.50 -5.62
CA ASN A 111 2.40 2.80 -6.27
C ASN A 111 2.26 2.92 -7.78
N MET A 112 3.36 3.21 -8.44
CA MET A 112 3.46 3.27 -9.88
C MET A 112 4.57 2.36 -10.36
N LEU A 113 4.22 1.49 -11.30
CA LEU A 113 5.17 0.62 -11.96
C LEU A 113 5.29 1.08 -13.41
N ASP A 114 6.51 1.38 -13.85
CA ASP A 114 6.76 1.77 -15.24
C ASP A 114 6.46 0.62 -16.19
N GLY A 115 6.14 0.94 -17.44
CA GLY A 115 5.88 -0.05 -18.48
C GLY A 115 7.06 -1.01 -18.68
N ASN A 116 6.76 -2.26 -18.98
CA ASN A 116 7.75 -3.34 -19.17
C ASN A 116 8.58 -3.69 -17.92
N SER A 117 8.13 -3.29 -16.74
CA SER A 117 8.76 -3.66 -15.47
C SER A 117 8.15 -4.93 -14.91
N VAL A 118 8.95 -5.68 -14.17
CA VAL A 118 8.52 -6.91 -13.48
C VAL A 118 8.76 -6.76 -11.99
N ILE A 119 7.71 -6.97 -11.20
CA ILE A 119 7.83 -7.19 -9.76
C ILE A 119 8.10 -8.68 -9.54
N LYS A 120 9.22 -8.99 -8.91
CA LYS A 120 9.57 -10.38 -8.62
C LYS A 120 8.61 -10.98 -7.60
N PRO A 121 8.39 -12.31 -7.62
CA PRO A 121 7.65 -13.00 -6.56
C PRO A 121 8.20 -12.64 -5.18
N HIS A 122 7.32 -12.25 -4.28
CA HIS A 122 7.68 -11.80 -2.94
C HIS A 122 6.53 -12.07 -1.96
N ASN A 123 6.85 -11.98 -0.68
CA ASN A 123 5.85 -12.01 0.39
C ASN A 123 5.50 -10.59 0.81
N GLY A 124 4.24 -10.37 1.19
CA GLY A 124 3.82 -9.13 1.81
C GLY A 124 4.16 -9.13 3.31
N ASP A 125 4.45 -7.95 3.83
CA ASP A 125 4.50 -7.75 5.28
C ASP A 125 3.08 -7.64 5.81
N THR A 126 2.85 -8.18 7.01
CA THR A 126 1.56 -8.13 7.67
C THR A 126 1.74 -8.02 9.19
N ASN A 127 0.68 -7.74 9.87
CA ASN A 127 0.63 -7.62 11.33
C ASN A 127 -0.27 -8.70 11.97
#